data_850526026c21de384e3f90c41638e87a
#
_entry.id   850526026c21de384e3f90c41638e87a
#
_cell.length_a   1.000
_cell.length_b   1.000
_cell.length_c   1.000
_cell.angle_alpha   90.00
_cell.angle_beta   90.00
_cell.angle_gamma   90.00
#
_symmetry.space_group_name_H-M   'P 1'
#
loop_
_entity.id
_entity.type
_entity.pdbx_description
1 polymer ?
#
loop_
_entity_poly.entity_id
_entity_poly.type
_entity_poly.pdbx_seq_one_letter_code
_entity_poly.pdbx_strand_id
1 'polypeptide(L)'
;MNEPSLKSPRVAVVGGGISGLSAAHRLVELDPACQPVLFESGPRLGGVLWTVHEDGYQVEQSADNFITTVPWGVELCKRLGLADQLVRTNPEYRQTYVIRRGRLYKLPDGFLMMAPTKMWPMAVTPVLSPLGQLRAGLEYLLPPGRDDAD
;
A
#
# COMPACT_ATOMS: atom_id res chain seq x y z
N MET A 1 -9.08 52.54 -8.99
CA MET A 1 -9.94 51.41 -8.70
C MET A 1 -9.03 50.33 -8.11
N ASN A 2 -9.14 50.08 -6.78
CA ASN A 2 -8.38 48.99 -6.17
C ASN A 2 -9.07 47.70 -6.57
N GLU A 3 -8.40 46.87 -7.36
CA GLU A 3 -8.81 45.46 -7.53
C GLU A 3 -8.85 44.80 -6.15
N PRO A 4 -9.92 44.07 -5.81
CA PRO A 4 -9.93 43.32 -4.57
C PRO A 4 -8.80 42.29 -4.64
N SER A 5 -7.80 42.43 -3.76
CA SER A 5 -6.78 41.41 -3.53
C SER A 5 -7.51 40.07 -3.33
N LEU A 6 -7.44 39.20 -4.32
CA LEU A 6 -7.94 37.83 -4.22
C LEU A 6 -7.18 37.18 -3.06
N LYS A 7 -7.89 37.04 -1.91
CA LYS A 7 -7.32 36.33 -0.76
C LYS A 7 -6.92 34.93 -1.23
N SER A 8 -5.69 34.56 -0.95
CA SER A 8 -5.19 33.22 -1.24
C SER A 8 -6.20 32.16 -0.80
N PRO A 9 -6.54 31.21 -1.67
CA PRO A 9 -7.56 30.20 -1.34
C PRO A 9 -7.09 29.36 -0.16
N ARG A 10 -7.96 29.24 0.86
CA ARG A 10 -7.73 28.35 2.01
C ARG A 10 -8.50 27.07 1.78
N VAL A 11 -7.81 25.93 1.84
CA VAL A 11 -8.38 24.59 1.64
C VAL A 11 -8.22 23.78 2.90
N ALA A 12 -9.33 23.31 3.47
CA ALA A 12 -9.30 22.40 4.60
C ALA A 12 -9.02 20.96 4.09
N VAL A 13 -7.98 20.34 4.64
CA VAL A 13 -7.65 18.92 4.40
C VAL A 13 -7.91 18.17 5.70
N VAL A 14 -8.80 17.20 5.69
CA VAL A 14 -9.17 16.42 6.87
C VAL A 14 -8.49 15.08 6.85
N GLY A 15 -7.69 14.81 7.89
CA GLY A 15 -6.89 13.60 8.07
C GLY A 15 -5.42 13.79 7.68
N GLY A 16 -4.54 13.54 8.63
CA GLY A 16 -3.07 13.65 8.49
C GLY A 16 -2.39 12.36 8.04
N GLY A 17 -3.11 11.40 7.46
CA GLY A 17 -2.53 10.23 6.84
C GLY A 17 -1.88 10.53 5.49
N ILE A 18 -1.32 9.51 4.82
CA ILE A 18 -0.60 9.67 3.55
C ILE A 18 -1.44 10.37 2.48
N SER A 19 -2.74 10.08 2.41
CA SER A 19 -3.64 10.69 1.43
C SER A 19 -3.83 12.19 1.66
N GLY A 20 -4.09 12.60 2.92
CA GLY A 20 -4.26 14.01 3.26
C GLY A 20 -2.97 14.81 3.12
N LEU A 21 -1.85 14.25 3.55
CA LEU A 21 -0.54 14.89 3.38
C LEU A 21 -0.19 15.06 1.90
N SER A 22 -0.44 14.02 1.07
CA SER A 22 -0.20 14.09 -0.38
C SER A 22 -1.11 15.13 -1.05
N ALA A 23 -2.38 15.21 -0.63
CA ALA A 23 -3.32 16.21 -1.14
C ALA A 23 -2.89 17.63 -0.77
N ALA A 24 -2.52 17.86 0.49
CA ALA A 24 -2.04 19.17 0.95
C ALA A 24 -0.76 19.61 0.20
N HIS A 25 0.19 18.68 0.04
CA HIS A 25 1.40 18.92 -0.73
C HIS A 25 1.08 19.27 -2.19
N ARG A 26 0.17 18.50 -2.82
CA ARG A 26 -0.19 18.72 -4.21
C ARG A 26 -0.91 20.06 -4.43
N LEU A 27 -1.70 20.52 -3.48
CA LEU A 27 -2.34 21.84 -3.54
C LEU A 27 -1.28 22.97 -3.63
N VAL A 28 -0.24 22.90 -2.80
CA VAL A 28 0.84 23.89 -2.80
C VAL A 28 1.70 23.80 -4.07
N GLU A 29 1.92 22.59 -4.60
CA GLU A 29 2.63 22.42 -5.88
C GLU A 29 1.88 23.05 -7.05
N LEU A 30 0.55 22.91 -7.07
CA LEU A 30 -0.29 23.43 -8.17
C LEU A 30 -0.54 24.92 -8.07
N ASP A 31 -0.69 25.44 -6.85
CA ASP A 31 -0.90 26.86 -6.58
C ASP A 31 -0.13 27.25 -5.31
N PRO A 32 1.07 27.84 -5.46
CA PRO A 32 1.87 28.30 -4.34
C PRO A 32 1.18 29.36 -3.45
N ALA A 33 0.12 29.99 -3.94
CA ALA A 33 -0.68 30.93 -3.14
C ALA A 33 -1.73 30.20 -2.29
N CYS A 34 -2.02 28.93 -2.57
CA CYS A 34 -2.94 28.11 -1.79
C CYS A 34 -2.40 27.89 -0.38
N GLN A 35 -3.29 28.02 0.60
CA GLN A 35 -2.98 27.80 2.01
C GLN A 35 -3.77 26.57 2.51
N PRO A 36 -3.28 25.34 2.34
CA PRO A 36 -3.93 24.17 2.91
C PRO A 36 -3.82 24.21 4.43
N VAL A 37 -4.93 23.89 5.09
CA VAL A 37 -5.01 23.73 6.55
C VAL A 37 -5.35 22.27 6.83
N LEU A 38 -4.39 21.55 7.41
CA LEU A 38 -4.53 20.13 7.74
C LEU A 38 -5.16 19.98 9.13
N PHE A 39 -6.23 19.20 9.22
CA PHE A 39 -6.87 18.82 10.47
C PHE A 39 -6.62 17.34 10.75
N GLU A 40 -5.96 17.05 11.86
CA GLU A 40 -5.67 15.69 12.34
C GLU A 40 -6.24 15.52 13.76
N SER A 41 -6.94 14.42 13.98
CA SER A 41 -7.56 14.14 15.29
C SER A 41 -6.58 13.49 16.28
N GLY A 42 -5.54 12.87 15.77
CA GLY A 42 -4.52 12.19 16.58
C GLY A 42 -3.34 13.09 16.96
N PRO A 43 -2.48 12.60 17.84
CA PRO A 43 -1.31 13.35 18.31
C PRO A 43 -0.17 13.43 17.28
N ARG A 44 -0.26 12.72 16.15
CA ARG A 44 0.78 12.63 15.11
C ARG A 44 0.22 12.58 13.69
N LEU A 45 1.04 12.94 12.74
CA LEU A 45 0.79 12.72 11.31
C LEU A 45 1.24 11.31 10.88
N GLY A 46 0.85 10.89 9.69
CA GLY A 46 1.19 9.59 9.09
C GLY A 46 0.03 8.58 9.10
N GLY A 47 -0.98 8.79 9.94
CA GLY A 47 -2.14 7.88 10.04
C GLY A 47 -1.72 6.47 10.45
N VAL A 48 -2.07 5.47 9.64
CA VAL A 48 -1.73 4.06 9.87
C VAL A 48 -0.23 3.75 9.64
N LEU A 49 0.49 4.59 8.90
CA LEU A 49 1.92 4.41 8.67
C LEU A 49 2.69 4.78 9.94
N TRP A 50 3.28 3.79 10.56
CA TRP A 50 4.01 3.95 11.82
C TRP A 50 5.13 2.92 11.90
N THR A 51 6.32 3.41 12.15
CA THR A 51 7.51 2.60 12.41
C THR A 51 7.86 2.68 13.89
N VAL A 52 8.03 1.56 14.53
CA VAL A 52 8.51 1.45 15.93
C VAL A 52 9.93 0.91 15.91
N HIS A 53 10.79 1.53 16.70
CA HIS A 53 12.14 1.05 16.97
C HIS A 53 12.19 0.49 18.37
N GLU A 54 12.41 -0.81 18.52
CA GLU A 54 12.44 -1.52 19.79
C GLU A 54 13.53 -2.60 19.75
N ASP A 55 14.36 -2.65 20.78
CA ASP A 55 15.44 -3.63 20.95
C ASP A 55 16.38 -3.78 19.73
N GLY A 56 16.63 -2.68 19.01
CA GLY A 56 17.47 -2.68 17.81
C GLY A 56 16.74 -3.14 16.53
N TYR A 57 15.46 -3.44 16.61
CA TYR A 57 14.61 -3.77 15.47
C TYR A 57 13.81 -2.56 15.01
N GLN A 58 13.57 -2.49 13.72
CA GLN A 58 12.62 -1.59 13.10
C GLN A 58 11.37 -2.39 12.73
N VAL A 59 10.24 -2.05 13.34
CA VAL A 59 8.97 -2.77 13.16
C VAL A 59 7.95 -1.83 12.54
N GLU A 60 7.55 -2.15 11.32
CA GLU A 60 6.48 -1.43 10.63
C GLU A 60 5.12 -1.91 11.15
N GLN A 61 4.30 -0.97 11.60
CA GLN A 61 2.96 -1.26 12.14
C GLN A 61 1.89 -1.38 11.04
N SER A 62 2.23 -1.02 9.82
CA SER A 62 1.34 -1.06 8.66
C SER A 62 2.12 -1.44 7.40
N ALA A 63 1.76 -0.87 6.25
CA ALA A 63 2.45 -1.12 4.99
C ALA A 63 3.91 -0.67 5.07
N ASP A 64 4.83 -1.59 4.79
CA ASP A 64 6.28 -1.40 4.74
C ASP A 64 6.80 -1.17 3.32
N ASN A 65 5.96 -1.39 2.32
CA ASN A 65 6.31 -1.25 0.92
C ASN A 65 5.09 -0.84 0.09
N PHE A 66 5.35 -0.45 -1.16
CA PHE A 66 4.31 -0.18 -2.15
C PHE A 66 4.71 -0.76 -3.52
N ILE A 67 3.71 -1.03 -4.35
CA ILE A 67 3.92 -1.57 -5.70
C ILE A 67 4.34 -0.45 -6.66
N THR A 68 5.27 -0.77 -7.57
CA THR A 68 5.82 0.18 -8.55
C THR A 68 5.21 0.03 -9.95
N THR A 69 4.24 -0.86 -10.12
CA THR A 69 3.48 -1.02 -11.38
C THR A 69 2.64 0.22 -11.69
N VAL A 70 2.24 0.96 -10.64
CA VAL A 70 1.57 2.26 -10.75
C VAL A 70 2.60 3.33 -10.37
N PRO A 71 2.81 4.38 -11.20
CA PRO A 71 3.94 5.29 -11.04
C PRO A 71 3.79 6.32 -9.89
N TRP A 72 2.57 6.53 -9.40
CA TRP A 72 2.23 7.65 -8.51
C TRP A 72 3.08 7.75 -7.26
N GLY A 73 3.36 6.63 -6.59
CA GLY A 73 4.19 6.60 -5.38
C GLY A 73 5.65 6.96 -5.67
N VAL A 74 6.21 6.39 -6.73
CA VAL A 74 7.59 6.67 -7.16
C VAL A 74 7.75 8.14 -7.57
N GLU A 75 6.76 8.67 -8.29
CA GLU A 75 6.79 10.07 -8.72
C GLU A 75 6.64 11.05 -7.57
N LEU A 76 5.83 10.73 -6.58
CA LEU A 76 5.76 11.52 -5.35
C LEU A 76 7.12 11.52 -4.64
N CYS A 77 7.77 10.37 -4.48
CA CYS A 77 9.10 10.29 -3.89
C CYS A 77 10.12 11.14 -4.65
N LYS A 78 10.08 11.13 -5.99
CA LYS A 78 10.95 11.98 -6.81
C LYS A 78 10.72 13.47 -6.55
N ARG A 79 9.45 13.91 -6.52
CA ARG A 79 9.11 15.32 -6.24
C ARG A 79 9.52 15.77 -4.84
N LEU A 80 9.50 14.85 -3.88
CA LEU A 80 9.95 15.09 -2.50
C LEU A 80 11.47 14.99 -2.33
N GLY A 81 12.23 14.66 -3.38
CA GLY A 81 13.69 14.45 -3.29
C GLY A 81 14.09 13.18 -2.55
N LEU A 82 13.19 12.17 -2.48
CA LEU A 82 13.40 10.91 -1.78
C LEU A 82 13.74 9.74 -2.73
N ALA A 83 13.98 10.00 -4.01
CA ALA A 83 14.19 8.95 -5.00
C ALA A 83 15.35 8.02 -4.64
N ASP A 84 16.44 8.59 -4.12
CA ASP A 84 17.66 7.84 -3.76
C ASP A 84 17.50 7.03 -2.46
N GLN A 85 16.42 7.28 -1.71
CA GLN A 85 16.10 6.55 -0.48
C GLN A 85 15.19 5.34 -0.74
N LEU A 86 14.72 5.17 -1.99
CA LEU A 86 13.89 4.03 -2.36
C LEU A 86 14.74 2.76 -2.42
N VAL A 87 14.47 1.83 -1.52
CA VAL A 87 15.16 0.53 -1.43
C VAL A 87 14.30 -0.54 -2.09
N ARG A 88 14.91 -1.39 -2.91
CA ARG A 88 14.23 -2.55 -3.48
C ARG A 88 14.11 -3.67 -2.45
N THR A 89 13.02 -4.43 -2.52
CA THR A 89 12.87 -5.65 -1.72
C THR A 89 13.97 -6.64 -2.09
N ASN A 90 14.59 -7.27 -1.07
CA ASN A 90 15.56 -8.32 -1.29
C ASN A 90 14.85 -9.60 -1.75
N PRO A 91 15.11 -10.11 -2.97
CA PRO A 91 14.45 -11.32 -3.49
C PRO A 91 14.71 -12.57 -2.63
N GLU A 92 15.85 -12.62 -1.96
CA GLU A 92 16.29 -13.75 -1.15
C GLU A 92 15.41 -13.94 0.10
N TYR A 93 14.91 -12.83 0.67
CA TYR A 93 14.02 -12.83 1.84
C TYR A 93 12.55 -12.62 1.49
N ARG A 94 12.21 -12.63 0.21
CA ARG A 94 10.83 -12.45 -0.24
C ARG A 94 9.99 -13.69 0.06
N GLN A 95 9.53 -13.78 1.30
CA GLN A 95 8.72 -14.89 1.79
C GLN A 95 7.47 -14.34 2.48
N THR A 96 6.33 -14.91 2.16
CA THR A 96 5.07 -14.58 2.81
C THR A 96 4.62 -15.74 3.68
N TYR A 97 4.17 -15.44 4.88
CA TYR A 97 3.67 -16.41 5.83
C TYR A 97 2.22 -16.12 6.20
N VAL A 98 1.47 -17.17 6.50
CA VAL A 98 0.09 -17.09 6.97
C VAL A 98 -0.03 -17.80 8.30
N ILE A 99 -0.69 -17.16 9.26
CA ILE A 99 -1.04 -17.79 10.53
C ILE A 99 -2.37 -18.53 10.35
N ARG A 100 -2.35 -19.85 10.60
CA ARG A 100 -3.53 -20.68 10.61
C ARG A 100 -3.55 -21.54 11.88
N ARG A 101 -4.62 -21.44 12.68
CA ARG A 101 -4.78 -22.17 13.94
C ARG A 101 -3.57 -22.03 14.87
N GLY A 102 -3.03 -20.81 15.02
CA GLY A 102 -1.89 -20.51 15.88
C GLY A 102 -0.54 -21.01 15.37
N ARG A 103 -0.45 -21.50 14.13
CA ARG A 103 0.80 -21.93 13.49
C ARG A 103 1.11 -21.09 12.26
N LEU A 104 2.40 -20.82 12.08
CA LEU A 104 2.92 -20.08 10.93
C LEU A 104 3.19 -21.05 9.78
N TYR A 105 2.64 -20.76 8.62
CA TYR A 105 2.84 -21.53 7.39
C TYR A 105 3.39 -20.60 6.30
N LYS A 106 4.45 -21.04 5.64
CA LYS A 106 4.97 -20.35 4.46
C LYS A 106 4.01 -20.53 3.30
N LEU A 107 3.71 -19.44 2.58
CA LEU A 107 2.96 -19.54 1.33
C LEU A 107 3.80 -20.28 0.28
N PRO A 108 3.15 -21.12 -0.55
CA PRO A 108 3.85 -21.85 -1.59
C PRO A 108 4.45 -20.91 -2.64
N ASP A 109 5.56 -21.34 -3.25
CA ASP A 109 6.21 -20.61 -4.32
C ASP A 109 5.26 -20.43 -5.51
N GLY A 110 5.27 -19.26 -6.11
CA GLY A 110 4.36 -18.90 -7.20
C GLY A 110 3.03 -18.31 -6.74
N PHE A 111 2.86 -18.03 -5.44
CA PHE A 111 1.72 -17.28 -4.95
C PHE A 111 2.03 -15.77 -5.07
N LEU A 112 1.55 -15.15 -6.13
CA LEU A 112 1.79 -13.74 -6.41
C LEU A 112 0.49 -12.94 -6.26
N MET A 113 0.51 -11.87 -5.48
CA MET A 113 -0.62 -10.95 -5.30
C MET A 113 -1.98 -11.64 -5.04
N MET A 114 -1.98 -12.65 -4.17
CA MET A 114 -3.16 -13.46 -3.80
C MET A 114 -3.66 -14.40 -4.92
N ALA A 115 -2.96 -14.49 -6.05
CA ALA A 115 -3.28 -15.43 -7.11
C ALA A 115 -2.19 -16.51 -7.25
N PRO A 116 -2.55 -17.80 -7.35
CA PRO A 116 -1.60 -18.87 -7.60
C PRO A 116 -1.17 -18.85 -9.07
N THR A 117 0.13 -18.68 -9.31
CA THR A 117 0.73 -18.80 -10.65
C THR A 117 1.21 -20.22 -10.97
N LYS A 118 1.31 -21.07 -9.93
CA LYS A 118 1.73 -22.47 -10.06
C LYS A 118 0.76 -23.38 -9.29
N MET A 119 0.21 -24.37 -9.96
CA MET A 119 -0.81 -25.27 -9.39
C MET A 119 -0.27 -26.31 -8.41
N TRP A 120 0.86 -26.94 -8.77
CA TRP A 120 1.41 -28.04 -7.96
C TRP A 120 1.71 -27.64 -6.51
N PRO A 121 2.36 -26.50 -6.24
CA PRO A 121 2.57 -26.05 -4.86
C PRO A 121 1.27 -25.81 -4.10
N MET A 122 0.17 -25.44 -4.79
CA MET A 122 -1.15 -25.25 -4.19
C MET A 122 -1.82 -26.57 -3.79
N ALA A 123 -1.60 -27.61 -4.58
CA ALA A 123 -2.17 -28.96 -4.31
C ALA A 123 -1.59 -29.61 -3.07
N VAL A 124 -0.35 -29.25 -2.67
CA VAL A 124 0.36 -29.88 -1.55
C VAL A 124 0.52 -28.95 -0.34
N THR A 125 0.04 -27.70 -0.42
CA THR A 125 0.24 -26.74 0.66
C THR A 125 -0.60 -27.06 1.91
N PRO A 126 -0.04 -27.00 3.12
CA PRO A 126 -0.80 -27.13 4.35
C PRO A 126 -1.63 -25.89 4.70
N VAL A 127 -1.51 -24.81 3.92
CA VAL A 127 -2.26 -23.56 4.11
C VAL A 127 -3.74 -23.77 3.83
N LEU A 128 -4.08 -24.58 2.83
CA LEU A 128 -5.46 -24.92 2.48
C LEU A 128 -5.90 -26.25 3.13
N SER A 129 -7.20 -26.37 3.40
CA SER A 129 -7.78 -27.67 3.73
C SER A 129 -7.92 -28.52 2.46
N PRO A 130 -8.06 -29.87 2.57
CA PRO A 130 -8.28 -30.73 1.40
C PRO A 130 -9.47 -30.30 0.53
N LEU A 131 -10.57 -29.87 1.15
CA LEU A 131 -11.72 -29.30 0.44
C LEU A 131 -11.39 -27.96 -0.22
N GLY A 132 -10.56 -27.12 0.42
CA GLY A 132 -10.07 -25.86 -0.16
C GLY A 132 -9.17 -26.09 -1.38
N GLN A 133 -8.34 -27.13 -1.35
CA GLN A 133 -7.49 -27.50 -2.48
C GLN A 133 -8.34 -27.99 -3.67
N LEU A 134 -9.35 -28.83 -3.41
CA LEU A 134 -10.31 -29.25 -4.44
C LEU A 134 -11.05 -28.07 -5.06
N ARG A 135 -11.56 -27.16 -4.23
CA ARG A 135 -12.25 -25.94 -4.70
C ARG A 135 -11.34 -25.07 -5.56
N ALA A 136 -10.10 -24.82 -5.11
CA ALA A 136 -9.13 -24.06 -5.88
C ALA A 136 -8.81 -24.74 -7.23
N GLY A 137 -8.78 -26.07 -7.29
CA GLY A 137 -8.65 -26.82 -8.54
C GLY A 137 -9.86 -26.67 -9.47
N LEU A 138 -11.07 -26.61 -8.92
CA LEU A 138 -12.29 -26.44 -9.71
C LEU A 138 -12.39 -25.05 -10.38
N GLU A 139 -11.79 -24.02 -9.79
CA GLU A 139 -11.78 -22.66 -10.38
C GLU A 139 -11.10 -22.62 -11.76
N TYR A 140 -10.18 -23.55 -12.04
CA TYR A 140 -9.58 -23.68 -13.37
C TYR A 140 -10.53 -24.24 -14.45
N LEU A 141 -11.60 -24.89 -14.03
CA LEU A 141 -12.63 -25.42 -14.94
C LEU A 141 -13.75 -24.40 -15.19
N LEU A 142 -13.78 -23.32 -14.41
CA LEU A 142 -14.76 -22.26 -14.57
C LEU A 142 -14.27 -21.27 -15.63
N PRO A 143 -15.15 -20.82 -16.54
CA PRO A 143 -14.79 -19.77 -17.46
C PRO A 143 -14.43 -18.50 -16.70
N PRO A 144 -13.45 -17.71 -17.18
CA PRO A 144 -13.14 -16.43 -16.57
C PRO A 144 -14.41 -15.59 -16.50
N GLY A 145 -14.66 -14.99 -15.32
CA GLY A 145 -15.77 -14.07 -15.13
C GLY A 145 -15.72 -12.97 -16.19
N ARG A 146 -16.86 -12.51 -16.65
CA ARG A 146 -16.90 -11.29 -17.47
C ARG A 146 -16.28 -10.18 -16.66
N ASP A 147 -15.23 -9.56 -17.20
CA ASP A 147 -14.77 -8.26 -16.73
C ASP A 147 -15.92 -7.26 -16.98
N ASP A 148 -16.70 -7.03 -15.96
CA ASP A 148 -17.54 -5.83 -15.89
C ASP A 148 -16.59 -4.68 -15.58
N ALA A 149 -15.88 -4.25 -16.66
CA ALA A 149 -15.12 -3.02 -16.64
C ALA A 149 -16.11 -1.87 -16.76
N ASP A 150 -16.44 -1.25 -15.62
CA ASP A 150 -16.95 0.11 -15.53
C ASP A 150 -15.84 1.04 -15.02
#